data_a8baf0c610b9590cc4db41f4f4f672f7
#
_entry.id   a8baf0c610b9590cc4db41f4f4f672f7
#
_cell.length_a   1.000
_cell.length_b   1.000
_cell.length_c   1.000
_cell.angle_alpha   90.00
_cell.angle_beta   90.00
_cell.angle_gamma   90.00
#
_symmetry.space_group_name_H-M   'P 1'
#
loop_
_entity.id
_entity.type
_entity.pdbx_description
1 polymer ?
#
loop_
_entity_poly.entity_id
_entity_poly.type
_entity_poly.pdbx_seq_one_letter_code
_entity_poly.pdbx_strand_id
1 'polypeptide(L)'
;MADGHAKAGARPLAIVLLSGGMDSCVCLAEAVRDHEVAALHINYGQRTEARELRAFRELADHYGVTRRLVADISYLKAIGGSSLVDATQTVETGLPEPGQGVPSTYVPFRNAHILAVGVSWAEVIGAGALYIGAVEEDGSGYPDCRREFYDRFEAAANAGTRPETQLTIVTPLIRLDKGAIVRRGLELGAPLHLTWSCYTDEDSACGICESCRLRLRGFAAAGVSDPLPYRR
;
A
#
# COMPACT_ATOMS: atom_id res chain seq x y z
N MET A 1 6.44 21.41 46.65
CA MET A 1 7.21 20.69 45.60
C MET A 1 6.19 19.89 44.83
N ALA A 2 5.78 20.36 43.67
CA ALA A 2 4.82 19.70 42.78
C ALA A 2 5.63 18.92 41.74
N ASP A 3 5.55 17.60 41.83
CA ASP A 3 6.14 16.67 40.87
C ASP A 3 5.46 16.86 39.49
N GLY A 4 6.18 17.54 38.61
CA GLY A 4 5.84 17.63 37.20
C GLY A 4 6.15 16.31 36.49
N HIS A 5 5.24 15.33 36.58
CA HIS A 5 5.24 14.21 35.63
C HIS A 5 4.81 14.76 34.25
N ALA A 6 5.78 15.06 33.41
CA ALA A 6 5.53 15.27 31.99
C ALA A 6 4.87 14.00 31.45
N LYS A 7 3.58 14.08 31.10
CA LYS A 7 2.89 13.05 30.32
C LYS A 7 3.69 12.91 29.02
N ALA A 8 4.30 11.74 28.81
CA ALA A 8 4.84 11.38 27.51
C ALA A 8 3.74 11.70 26.46
N GLY A 9 3.99 12.64 25.57
CA GLY A 9 2.99 13.11 24.60
C GLY A 9 2.48 11.93 23.78
N ALA A 10 1.18 11.82 23.61
CA ALA A 10 0.57 10.82 22.73
C ALA A 10 1.19 10.93 21.34
N ARG A 11 1.55 9.79 20.73
CA ARG A 11 2.07 9.78 19.35
C ARG A 11 1.04 10.40 18.41
N PRO A 12 1.46 11.17 17.40
CA PRO A 12 0.54 11.72 16.40
C PRO A 12 -0.16 10.57 15.66
N LEU A 13 -1.41 10.80 15.26
CA LEU A 13 -2.19 9.81 14.53
C LEU A 13 -1.87 9.85 13.03
N ALA A 14 -1.63 8.68 12.45
CA ALA A 14 -1.47 8.51 11.01
C ALA A 14 -2.42 7.44 10.47
N ILE A 15 -2.86 7.60 9.23
CA ILE A 15 -3.53 6.54 8.47
C ILE A 15 -2.48 5.84 7.62
N VAL A 16 -2.52 4.51 7.57
CA VAL A 16 -1.76 3.70 6.62
C VAL A 16 -2.71 3.04 5.64
N LEU A 17 -2.50 3.30 4.34
CA LEU A 17 -3.18 2.59 3.25
C LEU A 17 -2.59 1.18 3.16
N LEU A 18 -3.30 0.21 3.73
CA LEU A 18 -2.83 -1.15 3.94
C LEU A 18 -3.57 -2.11 2.99
N SER A 19 -2.97 -2.38 1.84
CA SER A 19 -3.53 -3.32 0.86
C SER A 19 -3.40 -4.80 1.25
N GLY A 20 -2.50 -5.13 2.18
CA GLY A 20 -2.11 -6.50 2.48
C GLY A 20 -0.88 -6.98 1.69
N GLY A 21 -0.40 -6.18 0.74
CA GLY A 21 0.82 -6.45 -0.04
C GLY A 21 2.11 -6.14 0.74
N MET A 22 3.24 -6.62 0.22
CA MET A 22 4.57 -6.48 0.81
C MET A 22 4.92 -4.99 1.09
N ASP A 23 4.75 -4.13 0.10
CA ASP A 23 5.12 -2.72 0.20
C ASP A 23 4.29 -1.99 1.28
N SER A 24 2.98 -2.26 1.32
CA SER A 24 2.10 -1.69 2.34
C SER A 24 2.41 -2.20 3.75
N CYS A 25 2.89 -3.45 3.88
CA CYS A 25 3.36 -4.02 5.14
C CYS A 25 4.62 -3.29 5.64
N VAL A 26 5.61 -3.06 4.77
CA VAL A 26 6.83 -2.33 5.12
C VAL A 26 6.50 -0.86 5.45
N CYS A 27 5.57 -0.26 4.71
CA CYS A 27 5.05 1.07 4.98
C CYS A 27 4.38 1.17 6.36
N LEU A 28 3.60 0.16 6.76
CA LEU A 28 3.02 0.06 8.10
C LEU A 28 4.10 -0.07 9.16
N ALA A 29 5.12 -0.91 8.94
CA ALA A 29 6.26 -1.07 9.85
C ALA A 29 7.02 0.25 10.07
N GLU A 30 7.13 1.10 9.05
CA GLU A 30 7.70 2.44 9.20
C GLU A 30 6.79 3.35 10.05
N ALA A 31 5.49 3.37 9.77
CA ALA A 31 4.55 4.28 10.42
C ALA A 31 4.42 4.03 11.92
N VAL A 32 4.38 2.75 12.36
CA VAL A 32 4.19 2.39 13.79
C VAL A 32 5.36 2.80 14.70
N ARG A 33 6.50 3.18 14.13
CA ARG A 33 7.66 3.66 14.92
C ARG A 33 7.36 5.01 15.57
N ASP A 34 6.71 5.89 14.84
CA ASP A 34 6.58 7.30 15.23
C ASP A 34 5.11 7.73 15.44
N HIS A 35 4.14 6.91 15.01
CA HIS A 35 2.72 7.24 15.03
C HIS A 35 1.88 6.20 15.77
N GLU A 36 0.74 6.65 16.31
CA GLU A 36 -0.44 5.80 16.48
C GLU A 36 -1.03 5.58 15.10
N VAL A 37 -1.39 4.34 14.76
CA VAL A 37 -1.82 4.01 13.39
C VAL A 37 -3.29 3.64 13.33
N ALA A 38 -3.98 4.22 12.35
CA ALA A 38 -5.25 3.75 11.83
C ALA A 38 -5.01 3.07 10.45
N ALA A 39 -5.55 1.89 10.22
CA ALA A 39 -5.34 1.13 8.98
C ALA A 39 -6.55 1.24 8.04
N LEU A 40 -6.31 1.62 6.80
CA LEU A 40 -7.33 1.73 5.75
C LEU A 40 -7.08 0.69 4.65
N HIS A 41 -8.05 -0.19 4.45
CA HIS A 41 -8.10 -1.11 3.30
C HIS A 41 -9.14 -0.66 2.30
N ILE A 42 -8.83 -0.79 1.02
CA ILE A 42 -9.73 -0.42 -0.07
C ILE A 42 -10.00 -1.62 -0.97
N ASN A 43 -11.26 -1.99 -1.07
CA ASN A 43 -11.76 -2.89 -2.11
C ASN A 43 -12.14 -2.05 -3.34
N TYR A 44 -11.58 -2.39 -4.51
CA TYR A 44 -11.86 -1.71 -5.77
C TYR A 44 -12.34 -2.69 -6.87
N GLY A 45 -12.73 -3.92 -6.46
CA GLY A 45 -13.17 -4.98 -7.33
C GLY A 45 -12.01 -5.80 -7.94
N GLN A 46 -10.85 -5.80 -7.28
CA GLN A 46 -9.68 -6.60 -7.66
C GLN A 46 -9.95 -8.11 -7.55
N ARG A 47 -9.23 -8.90 -8.35
CA ARG A 47 -9.45 -10.36 -8.47
C ARG A 47 -9.22 -11.14 -7.18
N THR A 48 -8.28 -10.69 -6.34
CA THR A 48 -7.86 -11.35 -5.10
C THR A 48 -8.31 -10.60 -3.84
N GLU A 49 -9.49 -9.97 -3.91
CA GLU A 49 -10.05 -9.13 -2.85
C GLU A 49 -10.12 -9.84 -1.50
N ALA A 50 -10.64 -11.07 -1.47
CA ALA A 50 -10.79 -11.83 -0.23
C ALA A 50 -9.43 -12.14 0.42
N ARG A 51 -8.42 -12.49 -0.38
CA ARG A 51 -7.07 -12.80 0.12
C ARG A 51 -6.33 -11.56 0.59
N GLU A 52 -6.45 -10.44 -0.14
CA GLU A 52 -5.87 -9.16 0.27
C GLU A 52 -6.49 -8.66 1.58
N LEU A 53 -7.83 -8.73 1.70
CA LEU A 53 -8.54 -8.36 2.93
C LEU A 53 -8.12 -9.24 4.12
N ARG A 54 -7.87 -10.54 3.90
CA ARG A 54 -7.33 -11.43 4.94
C ARG A 54 -5.94 -10.97 5.37
N ALA A 55 -5.03 -10.70 4.43
CA ALA A 55 -3.68 -10.20 4.74
C ALA A 55 -3.73 -8.86 5.49
N PHE A 56 -4.61 -7.95 5.08
CA PHE A 56 -4.85 -6.70 5.81
C PHE A 56 -5.19 -6.94 7.29
N ARG A 57 -6.12 -7.86 7.56
CA ARG A 57 -6.54 -8.19 8.94
C ARG A 57 -5.40 -8.80 9.74
N GLU A 58 -4.70 -9.78 9.17
CA GLU A 58 -3.55 -10.44 9.79
C GLU A 58 -2.42 -9.44 10.13
N LEU A 59 -2.11 -8.51 9.23
CA LEU A 59 -1.12 -7.46 9.45
C LEU A 59 -1.57 -6.46 10.52
N ALA A 60 -2.82 -6.02 10.48
CA ALA A 60 -3.37 -5.11 11.47
C ALA A 60 -3.42 -5.76 12.88
N ASP A 61 -3.74 -7.06 12.97
CA ASP A 61 -3.70 -7.83 14.22
C ASP A 61 -2.27 -7.94 14.75
N HIS A 62 -1.31 -8.26 13.89
CA HIS A 62 0.11 -8.38 14.26
C HIS A 62 0.65 -7.10 14.92
N TYR A 63 0.30 -5.93 14.38
CA TYR A 63 0.73 -4.64 14.93
C TYR A 63 -0.20 -4.08 16.01
N GLY A 64 -1.27 -4.79 16.40
CA GLY A 64 -2.24 -4.32 17.38
C GLY A 64 -3.02 -3.09 16.94
N VAL A 65 -3.15 -2.84 15.64
CA VAL A 65 -3.91 -1.73 15.11
C VAL A 65 -5.41 -2.01 15.29
N THR A 66 -6.07 -1.24 16.14
CA THR A 66 -7.50 -1.42 16.47
C THR A 66 -8.41 -0.54 15.63
N ARG A 67 -7.94 0.65 15.23
CA ARG A 67 -8.71 1.57 14.40
C ARG A 67 -8.55 1.18 12.94
N ARG A 68 -9.61 0.59 12.36
CA ARG A 68 -9.59 0.03 10.99
C ARG A 68 -10.80 0.49 10.21
N LEU A 69 -10.60 0.81 8.94
CA LEU A 69 -11.65 1.08 7.96
C LEU A 69 -11.41 0.20 6.72
N VAL A 70 -12.47 -0.47 6.29
CA VAL A 70 -12.53 -1.13 4.97
C VAL A 70 -13.54 -0.35 4.14
N ALA A 71 -13.08 0.26 3.06
CA ALA A 71 -13.93 1.03 2.17
C ALA A 71 -14.04 0.34 0.81
N ASP A 72 -15.20 0.51 0.16
CA ASP A 72 -15.51 -0.06 -1.15
C ASP A 72 -15.57 1.07 -2.20
N ILE A 73 -14.73 0.93 -3.23
CA ILE A 73 -14.73 1.78 -4.43
C ILE A 73 -14.86 0.91 -5.69
N SER A 74 -15.59 -0.21 -5.60
CA SER A 74 -15.75 -1.19 -6.68
C SER A 74 -16.43 -0.64 -7.93
N TYR A 75 -16.98 0.58 -7.89
CA TYR A 75 -17.40 1.30 -9.08
C TYR A 75 -16.26 1.48 -10.11
N LEU A 76 -14.99 1.40 -9.71
CA LEU A 76 -13.85 1.37 -10.64
C LEU A 76 -13.91 0.18 -11.59
N LYS A 77 -14.50 -0.94 -11.15
CA LYS A 77 -14.77 -2.09 -12.02
C LYS A 77 -15.74 -1.75 -13.16
N ALA A 78 -16.74 -0.91 -12.89
CA ALA A 78 -17.68 -0.46 -13.92
C ALA A 78 -17.04 0.55 -14.90
N ILE A 79 -16.04 1.31 -14.44
CA ILE A 79 -15.23 2.18 -15.30
C ILE A 79 -14.36 1.33 -16.24
N GLY A 80 -13.79 0.23 -15.73
CA GLY A 80 -12.99 -0.72 -16.50
C GLY A 80 -11.57 -0.22 -16.82
N GLY A 81 -11.02 -0.70 -17.95
CA GLY A 81 -9.71 -0.25 -18.46
C GLY A 81 -8.49 -0.92 -17.83
N SER A 82 -8.67 -1.98 -17.03
CA SER A 82 -7.56 -2.72 -16.42
C SER A 82 -7.85 -4.21 -16.27
N SER A 83 -6.84 -5.03 -16.53
CA SER A 83 -6.89 -6.48 -16.31
C SER A 83 -7.05 -6.90 -14.84
N LEU A 84 -6.86 -6.00 -13.89
CA LEU A 84 -7.07 -6.28 -12.46
C LEU A 84 -8.54 -6.24 -12.05
N VAL A 85 -9.37 -5.50 -12.77
CA VAL A 85 -10.81 -5.33 -12.45
C VAL A 85 -11.73 -5.96 -13.50
N ASP A 86 -11.23 -6.24 -14.71
CA ASP A 86 -11.96 -6.88 -15.80
C ASP A 86 -11.52 -8.35 -15.93
N ALA A 87 -12.41 -9.27 -15.54
CA ALA A 87 -12.14 -10.70 -15.58
C ALA A 87 -12.01 -11.27 -17.02
N THR A 88 -12.46 -10.54 -18.03
CA THR A 88 -12.35 -10.96 -19.46
C THR A 88 -10.94 -10.71 -20.01
N GLN A 89 -10.16 -9.82 -19.39
CA GLN A 89 -8.79 -9.53 -19.77
C GLN A 89 -7.82 -10.50 -19.08
N THR A 90 -6.79 -10.93 -19.81
CA THR A 90 -5.72 -11.74 -19.22
C THR A 90 -4.73 -10.84 -18.49
N VAL A 91 -4.39 -11.20 -17.24
CA VAL A 91 -3.26 -10.56 -16.53
C VAL A 91 -1.97 -11.00 -17.20
N GLU A 92 -1.18 -10.03 -17.64
CA GLU A 92 0.10 -10.28 -18.30
C GLU A 92 1.07 -11.03 -17.37
N THR A 93 1.87 -11.91 -17.97
CA THR A 93 2.89 -12.68 -17.27
C THR A 93 4.27 -12.12 -17.58
N GLY A 94 5.13 -12.08 -16.57
CA GLY A 94 6.50 -11.58 -16.71
C GLY A 94 6.69 -10.22 -16.06
N LEU A 95 7.83 -9.61 -16.39
CA LEU A 95 8.15 -8.23 -15.97
C LEU A 95 7.85 -7.27 -17.13
N PRO A 96 7.37 -6.07 -16.83
CA PRO A 96 7.21 -5.05 -17.87
C PRO A 96 8.58 -4.71 -18.47
N GLU A 97 8.62 -4.55 -19.80
CA GLU A 97 9.84 -4.08 -20.47
C GLU A 97 9.94 -2.55 -20.38
N PRO A 98 11.14 -2.01 -20.16
CA PRO A 98 11.35 -0.57 -20.14
C PRO A 98 10.85 0.08 -21.45
N GLY A 99 9.97 1.07 -21.33
CA GLY A 99 9.46 1.83 -22.49
C GLY A 99 8.20 1.27 -23.15
N GLN A 100 7.60 0.20 -22.66
CA GLN A 100 6.34 -0.36 -23.21
C GLN A 100 5.07 0.44 -22.84
N GLY A 101 5.20 1.61 -22.21
CA GLY A 101 4.04 2.42 -21.83
C GLY A 101 3.40 1.98 -20.51
N VAL A 102 2.11 2.29 -20.34
CA VAL A 102 1.35 1.94 -19.13
C VAL A 102 0.84 0.50 -19.23
N PRO A 103 1.16 -0.39 -18.26
CA PRO A 103 0.76 -1.80 -18.33
C PRO A 103 -0.75 -2.00 -18.19
N SER A 104 -1.27 -3.14 -18.69
CA SER A 104 -2.70 -3.49 -18.62
C SER A 104 -3.23 -3.65 -17.19
N THR A 105 -2.33 -3.84 -16.21
CA THR A 105 -2.64 -3.90 -14.78
C THR A 105 -2.89 -2.53 -14.12
N TYR A 106 -2.61 -1.44 -14.82
CA TYR A 106 -2.92 -0.09 -14.32
C TYR A 106 -4.43 0.12 -14.26
N VAL A 107 -4.97 0.35 -13.08
CA VAL A 107 -6.36 0.81 -12.89
C VAL A 107 -6.36 2.34 -12.97
N PRO A 108 -7.04 2.94 -13.98
CA PRO A 108 -6.95 4.37 -14.21
C PRO A 108 -7.23 5.22 -12.97
N PHE A 109 -6.23 6.02 -12.58
CA PHE A 109 -6.31 7.00 -11.48
C PHE A 109 -6.70 6.41 -10.12
N ARG A 110 -6.48 5.09 -9.90
CA ARG A 110 -6.88 4.38 -8.68
C ARG A 110 -6.30 4.99 -7.41
N ASN A 111 -5.01 5.38 -7.42
CA ASN A 111 -4.38 5.94 -6.24
C ASN A 111 -5.02 7.25 -5.79
N ALA A 112 -5.55 8.07 -6.71
CA ALA A 112 -6.32 9.26 -6.34
C ALA A 112 -7.61 8.91 -5.58
N HIS A 113 -8.35 7.90 -6.03
CA HIS A 113 -9.56 7.46 -5.34
C HIS A 113 -9.25 6.93 -3.94
N ILE A 114 -8.19 6.12 -3.81
CA ILE A 114 -7.72 5.58 -2.53
C ILE A 114 -7.29 6.71 -1.58
N LEU A 115 -6.52 7.67 -2.08
CA LEU A 115 -6.08 8.84 -1.32
C LEU A 115 -7.28 9.70 -0.90
N ALA A 116 -8.27 9.92 -1.77
CA ALA A 116 -9.45 10.71 -1.44
C ALA A 116 -10.24 10.12 -0.26
N VAL A 117 -10.41 8.79 -0.22
CA VAL A 117 -11.00 8.11 0.95
C VAL A 117 -10.14 8.32 2.19
N GLY A 118 -8.81 8.19 2.06
CA GLY A 118 -7.87 8.41 3.15
C GLY A 118 -7.92 9.83 3.70
N VAL A 119 -7.97 10.84 2.84
CA VAL A 119 -8.10 12.27 3.21
C VAL A 119 -9.41 12.52 3.96
N SER A 120 -10.54 12.03 3.43
CA SER A 120 -11.84 12.17 4.09
C SER A 120 -11.84 11.55 5.49
N TRP A 121 -11.23 10.37 5.64
CA TRP A 121 -11.14 9.71 6.94
C TRP A 121 -10.16 10.43 7.88
N ALA A 122 -9.03 10.92 7.37
CA ALA A 122 -8.06 11.70 8.14
C ALA A 122 -8.69 12.94 8.78
N GLU A 123 -9.49 13.68 8.00
CA GLU A 123 -10.22 14.85 8.50
C GLU A 123 -11.19 14.47 9.65
N VAL A 124 -11.86 13.32 9.54
CA VAL A 124 -12.82 12.87 10.56
C VAL A 124 -12.14 12.46 11.87
N ILE A 125 -11.01 11.75 11.78
CA ILE A 125 -10.33 11.18 12.97
C ILE A 125 -9.18 12.05 13.48
N GLY A 126 -8.86 13.16 12.81
CA GLY A 126 -7.77 14.06 13.18
C GLY A 126 -6.38 13.48 12.91
N ALA A 127 -6.21 12.68 11.86
CA ALA A 127 -4.89 12.17 11.46
C ALA A 127 -4.12 13.24 10.67
N GLY A 128 -2.86 13.47 11.04
CA GLY A 128 -1.97 14.44 10.38
C GLY A 128 -1.11 13.84 9.27
N ALA A 129 -1.11 12.52 9.09
CA ALA A 129 -0.32 11.86 8.07
C ALA A 129 -1.11 10.72 7.41
N LEU A 130 -0.90 10.55 6.09
CA LEU A 130 -1.44 9.46 5.28
C LEU A 130 -0.29 8.73 4.60
N TYR A 131 -0.01 7.52 5.04
CA TYR A 131 1.07 6.69 4.53
C TYR A 131 0.60 5.80 3.38
N ILE A 132 1.39 5.74 2.30
CA ILE A 132 1.15 4.85 1.16
C ILE A 132 2.46 4.18 0.72
N GLY A 133 2.43 2.86 0.55
CA GLY A 133 3.56 2.04 0.07
C GLY A 133 3.76 2.10 -1.44
N ALA A 134 3.73 3.31 -2.02
CA ALA A 134 3.96 3.50 -3.45
C ALA A 134 5.45 3.44 -3.80
N VAL A 135 5.74 2.97 -5.01
CA VAL A 135 7.09 2.81 -5.56
C VAL A 135 7.13 3.39 -6.97
N GLU A 136 8.06 4.28 -7.23
CA GLU A 136 8.29 4.90 -8.55
C GLU A 136 9.36 4.14 -9.36
N GLU A 137 10.37 3.59 -8.67
CA GLU A 137 11.58 2.99 -9.25
C GLU A 137 11.35 1.61 -9.91
N ASP A 138 10.22 0.94 -9.68
CA ASP A 138 9.98 -0.42 -10.17
C ASP A 138 9.77 -0.53 -11.69
N GLY A 139 9.75 0.61 -12.40
CA GLY A 139 9.46 0.64 -13.83
C GLY A 139 8.02 0.22 -14.18
N SER A 140 7.11 0.17 -13.18
CA SER A 140 5.70 -0.20 -13.40
C SER A 140 4.97 0.76 -14.34
N GLY A 141 5.53 1.95 -14.59
CA GLY A 141 4.96 2.92 -15.52
C GLY A 141 3.62 3.54 -15.07
N TYR A 142 3.20 3.31 -13.83
CA TYR A 142 1.94 3.87 -13.31
C TYR A 142 2.06 5.37 -13.08
N PRO A 143 1.26 6.21 -13.78
CA PRO A 143 1.36 7.67 -13.66
C PRO A 143 1.10 8.18 -12.24
N ASP A 144 0.22 7.52 -11.50
CA ASP A 144 -0.19 7.86 -10.14
C ASP A 144 0.66 7.22 -9.04
N CYS A 145 1.87 6.70 -9.40
CA CYS A 145 2.89 6.25 -8.46
C CYS A 145 4.10 7.20 -8.39
N ARG A 146 4.10 8.32 -9.12
CA ARG A 146 5.22 9.27 -9.14
C ARG A 146 5.19 10.20 -7.93
N ARG A 147 6.37 10.60 -7.43
CA ARG A 147 6.46 11.56 -6.31
C ARG A 147 5.70 12.86 -6.61
N GLU A 148 5.83 13.40 -7.82
CA GLU A 148 5.12 14.59 -8.26
C GLU A 148 3.60 14.49 -8.11
N PHE A 149 3.03 13.32 -8.38
CA PHE A 149 1.59 13.09 -8.19
C PHE A 149 1.18 13.26 -6.73
N TYR A 150 1.93 12.69 -5.79
CA TYR A 150 1.64 12.79 -4.36
C TYR A 150 1.80 14.22 -3.83
N ASP A 151 2.83 14.96 -4.27
CA ASP A 151 3.04 16.36 -3.89
C ASP A 151 1.85 17.24 -4.32
N ARG A 152 1.37 17.05 -5.55
CA ARG A 152 0.21 17.79 -6.08
C ARG A 152 -1.10 17.37 -5.43
N PHE A 153 -1.26 16.07 -5.13
CA PHE A 153 -2.46 15.58 -4.45
C PHE A 153 -2.53 16.08 -3.01
N GLU A 154 -1.41 16.11 -2.29
CA GLU A 154 -1.31 16.70 -0.95
C GLU A 154 -1.72 18.16 -0.95
N ALA A 155 -1.21 18.94 -1.89
CA ALA A 155 -1.59 20.34 -2.03
C ALA A 155 -3.10 20.52 -2.30
N ALA A 156 -3.68 19.70 -3.17
CA ALA A 156 -5.10 19.70 -3.46
C ALA A 156 -5.95 19.27 -2.25
N ALA A 157 -5.52 18.25 -1.51
CA ALA A 157 -6.19 17.78 -0.29
C ALA A 157 -6.23 18.88 0.78
N ASN A 158 -5.09 19.52 1.05
CA ASN A 158 -5.00 20.61 2.04
C ASN A 158 -5.77 21.86 1.62
N ALA A 159 -5.92 22.12 0.31
CA ALA A 159 -6.75 23.21 -0.19
C ALA A 159 -8.26 22.90 -0.14
N GLY A 160 -8.63 21.62 -0.17
CA GLY A 160 -10.02 21.16 -0.25
C GLY A 160 -10.62 20.64 1.06
N THR A 161 -9.86 20.66 2.16
CA THR A 161 -10.29 20.25 3.50
C THR A 161 -10.47 21.48 4.42
N ARG A 162 -10.91 21.25 5.66
CA ARG A 162 -11.07 22.32 6.65
C ARG A 162 -9.73 23.00 6.94
N PRO A 163 -9.71 24.30 7.27
CA PRO A 163 -8.48 25.06 7.53
C PRO A 163 -7.58 24.45 8.62
N GLU A 164 -8.17 23.80 9.61
CA GLU A 164 -7.44 23.09 10.68
C GLU A 164 -6.89 21.73 10.28
N THR A 165 -7.31 21.17 9.14
CA THR A 165 -6.80 19.93 8.60
C THR A 165 -5.46 20.19 7.92
N GLN A 166 -4.39 19.64 8.49
CA GLN A 166 -3.05 19.70 7.91
C GLN A 166 -2.58 18.26 7.68
N LEU A 167 -2.62 17.80 6.45
CA LEU A 167 -2.31 16.42 6.08
C LEU A 167 -1.02 16.35 5.27
N THR A 168 -0.13 15.44 5.66
CA THR A 168 1.06 15.09 4.88
C THR A 168 0.90 13.71 4.26
N ILE A 169 1.15 13.58 2.96
CA ILE A 169 1.19 12.27 2.27
C ILE A 169 2.62 11.72 2.32
N VAL A 170 2.80 10.65 3.09
CA VAL A 170 4.10 10.03 3.33
C VAL A 170 4.28 8.81 2.43
N THR A 171 5.31 8.82 1.59
CA THR A 171 5.65 7.74 0.66
C THR A 171 7.06 7.22 0.97
N PRO A 172 7.23 6.42 2.06
CA PRO A 172 8.57 6.09 2.57
C PRO A 172 9.37 5.19 1.63
N LEU A 173 8.71 4.53 0.70
CA LEU A 173 9.31 3.55 -0.20
C LEU A 173 9.50 4.08 -1.63
N ILE A 174 9.09 5.31 -1.91
CA ILE A 174 8.91 5.83 -3.29
C ILE A 174 10.15 5.67 -4.18
N ARG A 175 11.35 5.78 -3.60
CA ARG A 175 12.65 5.71 -4.31
C ARG A 175 13.40 4.40 -4.08
N LEU A 176 12.76 3.40 -3.48
CA LEU A 176 13.39 2.12 -3.18
C LEU A 176 13.07 1.09 -4.27
N ASP A 177 14.06 0.32 -4.70
CA ASP A 177 13.83 -0.89 -5.47
C ASP A 177 13.26 -2.02 -4.58
N LYS A 178 12.73 -3.09 -5.19
CA LYS A 178 12.13 -4.21 -4.44
C LYS A 178 13.13 -4.90 -3.49
N GLY A 179 14.41 -4.97 -3.84
CA GLY A 179 15.44 -5.53 -2.96
C GLY A 179 15.66 -4.67 -1.71
N ALA A 180 15.71 -3.34 -1.89
CA ALA A 180 15.81 -2.40 -0.77
C ALA A 180 14.56 -2.43 0.12
N ILE A 181 13.37 -2.58 -0.45
CA ILE A 181 12.12 -2.72 0.31
C ILE A 181 12.14 -4.00 1.16
N VAL A 182 12.58 -5.15 0.60
CA VAL A 182 12.70 -6.40 1.36
C VAL A 182 13.71 -6.24 2.50
N ARG A 183 14.92 -5.70 2.23
CA ARG A 183 15.92 -5.44 3.28
C ARG A 183 15.34 -4.54 4.37
N ARG A 184 14.67 -3.46 3.99
CA ARG A 184 14.05 -2.55 4.94
C ARG A 184 12.97 -3.23 5.79
N GLY A 185 12.14 -4.08 5.17
CA GLY A 185 11.16 -4.88 5.90
C GLY A 185 11.80 -5.82 6.92
N LEU A 186 12.91 -6.48 6.56
CA LEU A 186 13.66 -7.35 7.47
C LEU A 186 14.28 -6.55 8.63
N GLU A 187 14.88 -5.39 8.36
CA GLU A 187 15.42 -4.49 9.41
C GLU A 187 14.35 -4.05 10.41
N LEU A 188 13.13 -3.82 9.94
CA LEU A 188 12.00 -3.39 10.76
C LEU A 188 11.27 -4.56 11.44
N GLY A 189 11.67 -5.81 11.17
CA GLY A 189 10.95 -7.00 11.65
C GLY A 189 9.54 -7.13 11.06
N ALA A 190 9.29 -6.58 9.86
CA ALA A 190 7.99 -6.65 9.22
C ALA A 190 7.59 -8.11 8.92
N PRO A 191 6.33 -8.50 9.19
CA PRO A 191 5.87 -9.87 9.02
C PRO A 191 5.57 -10.18 7.55
N LEU A 192 6.61 -10.22 6.70
CA LEU A 192 6.50 -10.42 5.25
C LEU A 192 5.80 -11.73 4.86
N HIS A 193 5.75 -12.72 5.75
CA HIS A 193 5.04 -13.98 5.57
C HIS A 193 3.51 -13.85 5.66
N LEU A 194 2.97 -12.76 6.24
CA LEU A 194 1.54 -12.47 6.30
C LEU A 194 1.03 -11.72 5.05
N THR A 195 1.95 -11.24 4.20
CA THR A 195 1.59 -10.40 3.03
C THR A 195 1.12 -11.23 1.85
N TRP A 196 0.38 -10.61 0.93
CA TRP A 196 -0.05 -11.22 -0.32
C TRP A 196 0.16 -10.28 -1.50
N SER A 197 0.72 -10.81 -2.59
CA SER A 197 1.04 -10.00 -3.78
C SER A 197 0.51 -10.59 -5.09
N CYS A 198 0.09 -11.86 -5.11
CA CYS A 198 -0.37 -12.51 -6.34
C CYS A 198 -1.67 -11.87 -6.85
N TYR A 199 -1.73 -11.57 -8.16
CA TYR A 199 -2.91 -10.98 -8.79
C TYR A 199 -3.96 -12.00 -9.23
N THR A 200 -3.63 -13.30 -9.25
CA THR A 200 -4.47 -14.33 -9.89
C THR A 200 -4.95 -15.42 -8.97
N ASP A 201 -4.33 -15.60 -7.83
CA ASP A 201 -4.56 -16.71 -6.91
C ASP A 201 -4.69 -16.26 -5.47
N GLU A 202 -5.43 -17.02 -4.66
CA GLU A 202 -5.70 -16.72 -3.25
C GLU A 202 -5.07 -17.73 -2.27
N ASP A 203 -4.73 -18.94 -2.72
CA ASP A 203 -4.18 -20.02 -1.88
C ASP A 203 -2.66 -20.18 -2.00
N SER A 204 -2.16 -20.28 -3.23
CA SER A 204 -0.73 -20.36 -3.55
C SER A 204 -0.37 -19.33 -4.62
N ALA A 205 0.65 -18.54 -4.39
CA ALA A 205 1.05 -17.52 -5.34
C ALA A 205 1.47 -18.15 -6.69
N CYS A 206 1.03 -17.58 -7.81
CA CYS A 206 1.27 -18.18 -9.13
C CYS A 206 2.74 -18.15 -9.59
N GLY A 207 3.56 -17.27 -9.02
CA GLY A 207 4.98 -17.11 -9.36
C GLY A 207 5.28 -16.47 -10.71
N ILE A 208 4.28 -16.21 -11.55
CA ILE A 208 4.46 -15.78 -12.94
C ILE A 208 3.85 -14.42 -13.29
N CYS A 209 2.83 -13.95 -12.56
CA CYS A 209 2.31 -12.59 -12.78
C CYS A 209 3.36 -11.54 -12.40
N GLU A 210 3.21 -10.32 -12.93
CA GLU A 210 4.12 -9.20 -12.70
C GLU A 210 4.48 -9.02 -11.22
N SER A 211 3.45 -8.95 -10.35
CA SER A 211 3.67 -8.74 -8.92
C SER A 211 4.44 -9.88 -8.25
N CYS A 212 4.17 -11.15 -8.60
CA CYS A 212 4.95 -12.28 -8.10
C CYS A 212 6.40 -12.21 -8.58
N ARG A 213 6.65 -11.84 -9.84
CA ARG A 213 7.99 -11.71 -10.41
C ARG A 213 8.79 -10.59 -9.75
N LEU A 214 8.16 -9.42 -9.55
CA LEU A 214 8.77 -8.30 -8.83
C LEU A 214 9.12 -8.68 -7.40
N ARG A 215 8.21 -9.35 -6.69
CA ARG A 215 8.42 -9.83 -5.34
C ARG A 215 9.58 -10.83 -5.26
N LEU A 216 9.58 -11.88 -6.07
CA LEU A 216 10.66 -12.88 -6.10
C LEU A 216 12.01 -12.25 -6.42
N ARG A 217 12.07 -11.31 -7.38
CA ARG A 217 13.28 -10.54 -7.68
C ARG A 217 13.75 -9.73 -6.47
N GLY A 218 12.83 -9.11 -5.72
CA GLY A 218 13.14 -8.36 -4.51
C GLY A 218 13.79 -9.24 -3.43
N PHE A 219 13.21 -10.41 -3.14
CA PHE A 219 13.76 -11.36 -2.17
C PHE A 219 15.12 -11.90 -2.62
N ALA A 220 15.28 -12.26 -3.89
CA ALA A 220 16.57 -12.69 -4.45
C ALA A 220 17.64 -11.59 -4.33
N ALA A 221 17.31 -10.33 -4.66
CA ALA A 221 18.23 -9.18 -4.53
C ALA A 221 18.58 -8.83 -3.07
N ALA A 222 17.72 -9.20 -2.13
CA ALA A 222 17.99 -9.09 -0.70
C ALA A 222 18.79 -10.29 -0.14
N GLY A 223 19.04 -11.34 -0.94
CA GLY A 223 19.77 -12.54 -0.54
C GLY A 223 19.01 -13.48 0.38
N VAL A 224 17.68 -13.43 0.38
CA VAL A 224 16.82 -14.26 1.25
C VAL A 224 15.72 -14.95 0.44
N SER A 225 15.17 -16.04 0.98
CA SER A 225 14.04 -16.72 0.37
C SER A 225 12.73 -16.04 0.71
N ASP A 226 11.80 -15.98 -0.27
CA ASP A 226 10.45 -15.50 -0.03
C ASP A 226 9.68 -16.52 0.84
N PRO A 227 9.04 -16.08 1.94
CA PRO A 227 8.30 -16.98 2.82
C PRO A 227 6.93 -17.44 2.26
N LEU A 228 6.46 -16.90 1.13
CA LEU A 228 5.19 -17.31 0.55
C LEU A 228 5.26 -18.67 -0.15
N PRO A 229 4.15 -19.45 -0.10
CA PRO A 229 4.04 -20.65 -0.93
C PRO A 229 3.76 -20.26 -2.39
N TYR A 230 4.52 -20.85 -3.31
CA TYR A 230 4.32 -20.70 -4.75
C TYR A 230 3.82 -22.02 -5.36
N ARG A 231 3.00 -21.93 -6.41
CA ARG A 231 2.65 -23.11 -7.23
C ARG A 231 3.92 -23.71 -7.83
N ARG A 232 4.01 -25.04 -7.79
CA ARG A 232 5.08 -25.80 -8.44
C ARG A 232 4.75 -26.04 -9.92
#